data_1d575c297a7e454ece8d9e96729919eb
#
_entry.id   1d575c297a7e454ece8d9e96729919eb
#
_cell.length_a   1.000
_cell.length_b   1.000
_cell.length_c   1.000
_cell.angle_alpha   90.00
_cell.angle_beta   90.00
_cell.angle_gamma   90.00
#
_symmetry.space_group_name_H-M   'P 1'
#
loop_
_entity.id
_entity.type
_entity.pdbx_description
1 polymer ?
#
loop_
_entity_poly.entity_id
_entity_poly.type
_entity_poly.pdbx_seq_one_letter_code
_entity_poly.pdbx_strand_id
1 'polypeptide(L)'
;MSYATNEIPIYTVGSIEKASNLPVYDSIDSDVIQSYMEYSLASLIYYCLKEGACSEQSSRMTAMDNSSKNAGKKMQPIQSLYQVIFRYNHSTNLLNNQ
;
A
#
# COMPACT_ATOMS: atom_id res chain seq x y z
N MET A 1 -0.16 -9.96 2.77
CA MET A 1 0.52 -9.13 1.76
C MET A 1 1.85 -8.71 2.33
N SER A 2 2.94 -9.03 1.69
CA SER A 2 4.27 -8.61 2.13
C SER A 2 4.80 -7.54 1.18
N TYR A 3 5.42 -6.50 1.73
CA TYR A 3 6.05 -5.43 0.98
C TYR A 3 7.55 -5.64 1.02
N ALA A 4 8.18 -5.58 -0.14
CA ALA A 4 9.62 -5.70 -0.29
C ALA A 4 10.19 -4.41 -0.88
N THR A 5 11.37 -4.03 -0.42
CA THR A 5 12.10 -2.91 -1.02
C THR A 5 12.61 -3.32 -2.40
N ASN A 6 12.29 -2.53 -3.40
CA ASN A 6 12.76 -2.72 -4.76
C ASN A 6 13.75 -1.60 -5.11
N GLU A 7 14.95 -1.97 -5.52
CA GLU A 7 15.98 -1.03 -5.92
C GLU A 7 16.02 -0.93 -7.45
N ILE A 8 15.87 0.28 -7.96
CA ILE A 8 15.96 0.55 -9.40
C ILE A 8 17.30 1.23 -9.68
N PRO A 9 18.15 0.64 -10.54
CA PRO A 9 19.46 1.21 -10.81
C PRO A 9 19.35 2.51 -11.60
N ILE A 10 20.18 3.48 -11.25
CA ILE A 10 20.34 4.75 -11.97
C ILE A 10 21.65 4.68 -12.76
N TYR A 11 21.55 4.81 -14.06
CA TYR A 11 22.70 4.80 -14.95
C TYR A 11 23.22 6.24 -15.13
N THR A 12 24.53 6.42 -14.97
CA THR A 12 25.18 7.71 -15.23
C THR A 12 25.54 7.87 -16.70
N VAL A 13 25.78 9.11 -17.13
CA VAL A 13 26.23 9.40 -18.52
C VAL A 13 27.44 8.54 -18.91
N GLY A 14 28.44 8.45 -18.03
CA GLY A 14 29.61 7.63 -18.27
C GLY A 14 29.34 6.13 -18.37
N SER A 15 28.31 5.63 -17.68
CA SER A 15 27.88 4.23 -17.82
C SER A 15 27.21 3.96 -19.16
N ILE A 16 26.42 4.91 -19.64
CA ILE A 16 25.73 4.81 -20.93
C ILE A 16 26.74 4.91 -22.08
N GLU A 17 27.68 5.82 -22.01
CA GLU A 17 28.74 5.98 -23.02
C GLU A 17 29.63 4.73 -23.16
N LYS A 18 29.84 4.01 -22.08
CA LYS A 18 30.65 2.77 -22.07
C LYS A 18 29.85 1.52 -22.46
N ALA A 19 28.54 1.64 -22.70
CA ALA A 19 27.72 0.51 -23.07
C ALA A 19 28.12 -0.05 -24.45
N SER A 20 28.32 -1.35 -24.53
CA SER A 20 28.80 -2.02 -25.74
C SER A 20 27.85 -1.91 -26.93
N ASN A 21 26.56 -1.73 -26.68
CA ASN A 21 25.52 -1.65 -27.71
C ASN A 21 25.22 -0.20 -28.15
N LEU A 22 25.83 0.81 -27.54
CA LEU A 22 25.59 2.21 -27.89
C LEU A 22 25.93 2.54 -29.35
N PRO A 23 27.03 2.00 -29.97
CA PRO A 23 27.38 2.27 -31.36
C PRO A 23 26.34 1.80 -32.39
N VAL A 24 25.39 0.93 -32.00
CA VAL A 24 24.28 0.46 -32.86
C VAL A 24 23.29 1.59 -33.16
N TYR A 25 23.22 2.59 -32.29
CA TYR A 25 22.30 3.72 -32.45
C TYR A 25 22.97 4.87 -33.19
N ASP A 26 22.29 5.36 -34.20
CA ASP A 26 22.72 6.55 -34.95
C ASP A 26 22.34 7.86 -34.24
N SER A 27 23.07 8.92 -34.48
CA SER A 27 22.77 10.29 -34.00
C SER A 27 22.75 10.48 -32.47
N ILE A 28 23.58 9.72 -31.77
CA ILE A 28 23.74 9.87 -30.32
C ILE A 28 24.97 10.70 -30.05
N ASP A 29 24.77 11.93 -29.60
CA ASP A 29 25.80 12.84 -29.10
C ASP A 29 25.60 13.06 -27.58
N SER A 30 26.53 13.79 -26.97
CA SER A 30 26.52 14.03 -25.53
C SER A 30 25.28 14.77 -25.05
N ASP A 31 24.75 15.68 -25.84
CA ASP A 31 23.54 16.44 -25.51
C ASP A 31 22.29 15.56 -25.49
N VAL A 32 22.20 14.63 -26.42
CA VAL A 32 21.10 13.64 -26.45
C VAL A 32 21.18 12.72 -25.24
N ILE A 33 22.37 12.26 -24.88
CA ILE A 33 22.56 11.40 -23.70
C ILE A 33 22.18 12.14 -22.42
N GLN A 34 22.57 13.41 -22.29
CA GLN A 34 22.21 14.22 -21.12
C GLN A 34 20.69 14.44 -21.03
N SER A 35 20.05 14.78 -22.13
CA SER A 35 18.58 14.93 -22.18
C SER A 35 17.86 13.63 -21.82
N TYR A 36 18.35 12.50 -22.30
CA TYR A 36 17.83 11.18 -21.94
C TYR A 36 17.99 10.90 -20.45
N MET A 37 19.14 11.23 -19.88
CA MET A 37 19.40 11.05 -18.44
C MET A 37 18.45 11.88 -17.59
N GLU A 38 18.22 13.14 -17.94
CA GLU A 38 17.29 14.01 -17.21
C GLU A 38 15.86 13.47 -17.28
N TYR A 39 15.42 13.07 -18.46
CA TYR A 39 14.11 12.47 -18.65
C TYR A 39 13.95 11.15 -17.87
N SER A 40 14.94 10.28 -17.95
CA SER A 40 14.96 8.99 -17.27
C SER A 40 14.91 9.16 -15.75
N LEU A 41 15.72 10.08 -15.21
CA LEU A 41 15.76 10.37 -13.79
C LEU A 41 14.41 10.92 -13.29
N ALA A 42 13.84 11.88 -14.02
CA ALA A 42 12.53 12.44 -13.69
C ALA A 42 11.43 11.36 -13.72
N SER A 43 11.44 10.49 -14.72
CA SER A 43 10.49 9.38 -14.84
C SER A 43 10.64 8.36 -13.72
N LEU A 44 11.85 8.03 -13.31
CA LEU A 44 12.12 7.12 -12.19
C LEU A 44 11.66 7.71 -10.86
N ILE A 45 11.92 8.98 -10.60
CA ILE A 45 11.47 9.68 -9.41
C ILE A 45 9.94 9.69 -9.35
N TYR A 46 9.28 10.01 -10.45
CA TYR A 46 7.82 9.99 -10.53
C TYR A 46 7.25 8.60 -10.27
N TYR A 47 7.85 7.58 -10.89
CA TYR A 47 7.48 6.18 -10.66
C TYR A 47 7.61 5.78 -9.19
N CYS A 48 8.75 6.08 -8.56
CA CYS A 48 8.99 5.76 -7.16
C CYS A 48 8.01 6.46 -6.22
N LEU A 49 7.68 7.73 -6.47
CA LEU A 49 6.68 8.46 -5.70
C LEU A 49 5.28 7.85 -5.84
N LYS A 50 4.89 7.46 -7.03
CA LYS A 50 3.60 6.79 -7.28
C LYS A 50 3.53 5.42 -6.62
N GLU A 51 4.57 4.61 -6.75
CA GLU A 51 4.65 3.30 -6.10
C GLU A 51 4.63 3.42 -4.57
N GLY A 52 5.38 4.38 -4.01
CA GLY A 52 5.38 4.66 -2.59
C GLY A 52 4.00 5.07 -2.06
N ALA A 53 3.34 5.99 -2.74
CA ALA A 53 1.98 6.42 -2.39
C ALA A 53 0.97 5.26 -2.48
N CYS A 54 1.06 4.45 -3.52
CA CYS A 54 0.20 3.29 -3.73
C CYS A 54 0.41 2.23 -2.63
N SER A 55 1.65 1.93 -2.28
CA SER A 55 2.00 1.01 -1.21
C SER A 55 1.51 1.49 0.15
N GLU A 56 1.65 2.79 0.44
CA GLU A 56 1.14 3.41 1.67
C GLU A 56 -0.37 3.28 1.78
N GLN A 57 -1.11 3.60 0.73
CA GLN A 57 -2.57 3.48 0.71
C GLN A 57 -3.03 2.03 0.83
N SER A 58 -2.36 1.11 0.17
CA SER A 58 -2.63 -0.33 0.27
C SER A 58 -2.41 -0.86 1.68
N SER A 59 -1.32 -0.47 2.35
CA SER A 59 -1.04 -0.82 3.74
C SER A 59 -2.09 -0.27 4.69
N ARG A 60 -2.50 0.97 4.49
CA ARG A 60 -3.55 1.63 5.27
C ARG A 60 -4.89 0.93 5.11
N MET A 61 -5.26 0.58 3.89
CA MET A 61 -6.49 -0.16 3.60
C MET A 61 -6.49 -1.54 4.28
N THR A 62 -5.39 -2.26 4.23
CA THR A 62 -5.23 -3.56 4.91
C THR A 62 -5.35 -3.42 6.42
N ALA A 63 -4.72 -2.40 7.02
CA ALA A 63 -4.82 -2.13 8.44
C ALA A 63 -6.25 -1.78 8.87
N MET A 64 -6.96 -0.98 8.09
CA MET A 64 -8.36 -0.64 8.36
C MET A 64 -9.29 -1.86 8.22
N ASP A 65 -9.09 -2.71 7.21
CA ASP A 65 -9.85 -3.94 7.03
C ASP A 65 -9.66 -4.88 8.22
N ASN A 66 -8.42 -5.07 8.66
CA ASN A 66 -8.12 -5.87 9.85
C ASN A 66 -8.75 -5.29 11.12
N SER A 67 -8.71 -3.97 11.28
CA SER A 67 -9.35 -3.29 12.42
C SER A 67 -10.86 -3.46 12.41
N SER A 68 -11.48 -3.36 11.26
CA SER A 68 -12.92 -3.59 11.08
C SER A 68 -13.33 -5.03 11.43
N LYS A 69 -12.56 -6.00 10.95
CA LYS A 69 -12.79 -7.43 11.27
C LYS A 69 -12.61 -7.71 12.76
N ASN A 70 -11.60 -7.11 13.41
CA ASN A 70 -11.37 -7.24 14.83
C ASN A 70 -12.48 -6.60 15.66
N ALA A 71 -12.98 -5.43 15.25
CA ALA A 71 -14.12 -4.78 15.88
C ALA A 71 -15.38 -5.65 15.78
N GLY A 72 -15.65 -6.24 14.62
CA GLY A 72 -16.77 -7.15 14.42
C GLY A 72 -16.70 -8.37 15.34
N LYS A 73 -15.52 -8.98 15.48
CA LYS A 73 -15.30 -10.11 16.39
C LYS A 73 -15.52 -9.74 17.85
N LYS A 74 -15.16 -8.53 18.26
CA LYS A 74 -15.39 -8.04 19.64
C LYS A 74 -16.86 -7.68 19.90
N MET A 75 -17.57 -7.24 18.89
CA MET A 75 -18.99 -6.91 19.03
C MET A 75 -19.88 -8.13 19.23
N GLN A 76 -19.58 -9.28 18.64
CA GLN A 76 -20.38 -10.49 18.75
C GLN A 76 -20.60 -10.94 20.20
N PRO A 77 -19.58 -11.09 21.07
CA PRO A 77 -19.80 -11.48 22.46
C PRO A 77 -20.56 -10.43 23.27
N ILE A 78 -20.36 -9.13 23.00
CA ILE A 78 -21.10 -8.05 23.65
C ILE A 78 -22.58 -8.11 23.28
N GLN A 79 -22.89 -8.33 22.02
CA GLN A 79 -24.27 -8.47 21.55
C GLN A 79 -24.95 -9.69 22.15
N SER A 80 -24.25 -10.82 22.27
CA SER A 80 -24.76 -12.02 22.92
C SER A 80 -25.06 -11.77 24.40
N LEU A 81 -24.16 -11.11 25.11
CA LEU A 81 -24.31 -10.73 26.51
C LEU A 81 -25.53 -9.80 26.69
N TYR A 82 -25.69 -8.82 25.85
CA TYR A 82 -26.85 -7.93 25.87
C TYR A 82 -28.15 -8.67 25.71
N GLN A 83 -28.23 -9.61 24.79
CA GLN A 83 -29.42 -10.45 24.60
C GLN A 83 -29.74 -11.31 25.83
N VAL A 84 -28.75 -11.87 26.50
CA VAL A 84 -28.93 -12.66 27.72
C VAL A 84 -29.47 -11.78 28.85
N ILE A 85 -28.91 -10.60 29.06
CA ILE A 85 -29.38 -9.64 30.08
C ILE A 85 -30.83 -9.22 29.80
N PHE A 86 -31.14 -8.92 28.55
CA PHE A 86 -32.50 -8.52 28.16
C PHE A 86 -33.53 -9.62 28.46
N ARG A 87 -33.21 -10.87 28.12
CA ARG A 87 -34.06 -12.02 28.42
C ARG A 87 -34.26 -12.23 29.93
N TYR A 88 -33.18 -12.09 30.71
CA TYR A 88 -33.24 -12.20 32.15
C TYR A 88 -34.16 -11.13 32.76
N ASN A 89 -34.00 -9.87 32.39
CA ASN A 89 -34.87 -8.80 32.86
C ASN A 89 -36.33 -8.98 32.47
N HIS A 90 -36.57 -9.49 31.28
CA HIS A 90 -37.95 -9.80 30.84
C HIS A 90 -38.59 -10.91 31.68
N SER A 91 -37.84 -11.98 31.97
CA SER A 91 -38.30 -13.07 32.80
C SER A 91 -38.60 -12.65 34.26
N THR A 92 -37.74 -11.83 34.85
CA THR A 92 -37.94 -11.32 36.22
C THR A 92 -39.13 -10.38 36.32
N ASN A 93 -39.38 -9.54 35.31
CA ASN A 93 -40.58 -8.70 35.28
C ASN A 93 -41.87 -9.49 35.17
N LEU A 94 -41.84 -10.60 34.42
CA LEU A 94 -43.02 -11.51 34.33
C LEU A 94 -43.30 -12.19 35.68
N LEU A 95 -42.27 -12.61 36.42
CA LEU A 95 -42.42 -13.26 37.73
C LEU A 95 -42.88 -12.28 38.81
N ASN A 96 -42.49 -11.01 38.76
CA ASN A 96 -42.90 -10.00 39.74
C ASN A 96 -44.32 -9.45 39.51
N ASN A 97 -44.94 -9.74 38.37
CA ASN A 97 -46.31 -9.33 38.05
C ASN A 97 -47.38 -10.44 38.26
N GLN A 98 -46.95 -11.57 38.81
CA GLN A 98 -47.85 -12.64 39.28
C GLN A 98 -48.02 -12.60 40.80
#